data_8ec10770cd7a54788aece777a91a2a8c
#
_entry.id   8ec10770cd7a54788aece777a91a2a8c
#
_cell.length_a   1.000
_cell.length_b   1.000
_cell.length_c   1.000
_cell.angle_alpha   90.00
_cell.angle_beta   90.00
_cell.angle_gamma   90.00
#
_symmetry.space_group_name_H-M   'P 1'
#
loop_
_entity.id
_entity.type
_entity.pdbx_description
1 polymer ?
#
loop_
_entity_poly.entity_id
_entity_poly.type
_entity_poly.pdbx_seq_one_letter_code
_entity_poly.pdbx_strand_id
1 'polypeptide(L)'
;MMFQTSRPEPRVIDAILDWRGTWFVARLALVGAYLLGGIVKLTDWPSALAEQAHFGMHPAALWAALTIGVELTASAMILANRFVWLAAGMLGTFTLFAACVANRFWVLQGAERFQAANAFFEHVGLAGGFVLVALVAERARREYRQ
;
A
#
# COMPACT_ATOMS: atom_id res chain seq x y z
N MET A 1 12.29 -12.71 19.94
CA MET A 1 11.80 -14.10 19.88
C MET A 1 12.09 -14.60 18.46
N MET A 2 13.16 -15.37 18.31
CA MET A 2 13.57 -15.96 17.03
C MET A 2 12.71 -17.18 16.77
N PHE A 3 11.90 -17.16 15.73
CA PHE A 3 11.33 -18.38 15.17
C PHE A 3 12.43 -19.08 14.35
N GLN A 4 13.24 -19.90 14.99
CA GLN A 4 14.06 -20.88 14.29
C GLN A 4 13.14 -22.03 13.88
N THR A 5 12.68 -22.01 12.64
CA THR A 5 12.09 -23.18 12.01
C THR A 5 13.25 -24.07 11.56
N SER A 6 13.53 -25.10 12.31
CA SER A 6 14.59 -26.09 12.05
C SER A 6 14.18 -27.16 11.00
N ARG A 7 13.33 -26.83 10.03
CA ARG A 7 13.03 -27.69 8.89
C ARG A 7 13.73 -27.15 7.64
N PRO A 8 14.50 -27.97 6.92
CA PRO A 8 15.04 -27.55 5.64
C PRO A 8 13.89 -27.23 4.70
N GLU A 9 13.77 -25.97 4.33
CA GLU A 9 12.80 -25.56 3.31
C GLU A 9 13.12 -26.24 1.97
N PRO A 10 12.11 -26.56 1.14
CA PRO A 10 12.37 -27.11 -0.18
C PRO A 10 13.26 -26.14 -0.98
N ARG A 11 14.32 -26.65 -1.61
CA ARG A 11 15.30 -25.87 -2.39
C ARG A 11 14.66 -24.93 -3.41
N VAL A 12 13.49 -25.30 -3.93
CA VAL A 12 12.72 -24.47 -4.88
C VAL A 12 12.18 -23.21 -4.21
N ILE A 13 11.71 -23.31 -2.97
CA ILE A 13 11.19 -22.17 -2.19
C ILE A 13 12.33 -21.21 -1.87
N ASP A 14 13.47 -21.72 -1.41
CA ASP A 14 14.65 -20.90 -1.16
C ASP A 14 15.09 -20.16 -2.43
N ALA A 15 15.16 -20.85 -3.57
CA ALA A 15 15.52 -20.25 -4.85
C ALA A 15 14.55 -19.15 -5.29
N ILE A 16 13.24 -19.29 -5.05
CA ILE A 16 12.24 -18.28 -5.36
C ILE A 16 12.39 -17.08 -4.42
N LEU A 17 12.57 -17.33 -3.12
CA LEU A 17 12.68 -16.27 -2.12
C LEU A 17 13.98 -15.47 -2.26
N ASP A 18 15.08 -16.12 -2.64
CA ASP A 18 16.39 -15.49 -2.84
C ASP A 18 16.51 -14.77 -4.19
N TRP A 19 15.60 -15.04 -5.11
CA TRP A 19 15.64 -14.39 -6.41
C TRP A 19 15.32 -12.89 -6.31
N ARG A 20 16.21 -12.06 -6.80
CA ARG A 20 16.06 -10.59 -6.76
C ARG A 20 14.76 -10.09 -7.41
N GLY A 21 14.26 -10.82 -8.41
CA GLY A 21 12.99 -10.51 -9.09
C GLY A 21 11.77 -10.66 -8.17
N THR A 22 11.78 -11.59 -7.24
CA THR A 22 10.69 -11.78 -6.26
C THR A 22 10.46 -10.51 -5.44
N TRP A 23 11.53 -9.86 -5.01
CA TRP A 23 11.46 -8.58 -4.31
C TRP A 23 10.80 -7.47 -5.11
N PHE A 24 11.19 -7.34 -6.38
CA PHE A 24 10.62 -6.33 -7.26
C PHE A 24 9.14 -6.61 -7.55
N VAL A 25 8.81 -7.86 -7.89
CA VAL A 25 7.43 -8.28 -8.19
C VAL A 25 6.51 -8.11 -6.98
N ALA A 26 6.96 -8.51 -5.78
CA ALA A 26 6.19 -8.35 -4.55
C ALA A 26 5.90 -6.87 -4.24
N ARG A 27 6.90 -6.00 -4.39
CA ARG A 27 6.72 -4.55 -4.22
C ARG A 27 5.80 -3.96 -5.28
N LEU A 28 5.98 -4.34 -6.54
CA LEU A 28 5.12 -3.89 -7.63
C LEU A 28 3.67 -4.31 -7.41
N ALA A 29 3.44 -5.56 -6.98
CA ALA A 29 2.11 -6.04 -6.64
C ALA A 29 1.48 -5.24 -5.48
N LEU A 30 2.28 -4.92 -4.44
CA LEU A 30 1.81 -4.15 -3.30
C LEU A 30 1.43 -2.70 -3.66
N VAL A 31 2.22 -2.03 -4.51
CA VAL A 31 1.98 -0.63 -4.88
C VAL A 31 1.20 -0.47 -6.19
N GLY A 32 0.90 -1.55 -6.89
CA GLY A 32 0.30 -1.52 -8.23
C GLY A 32 -1.03 -0.77 -8.30
N ALA A 33 -1.90 -0.97 -7.31
CA ALA A 33 -3.19 -0.27 -7.24
C ALA A 33 -3.00 1.25 -7.07
N TYR A 34 -2.01 1.68 -6.28
CA TYR A 34 -1.71 3.11 -6.06
C TYR A 34 -1.09 3.75 -7.30
N LEU A 35 -0.20 3.04 -7.99
CA LEU A 35 0.36 3.51 -9.26
C LEU A 35 -0.75 3.70 -10.30
N LEU A 36 -1.60 2.69 -10.45
CA LEU A 36 -2.73 2.77 -11.38
C LEU A 36 -3.68 3.90 -10.99
N GLY A 37 -4.08 3.98 -9.73
CA GLY A 37 -4.97 5.02 -9.22
C GLY A 37 -4.40 6.43 -9.41
N GLY A 38 -3.13 6.64 -9.06
CA GLY A 38 -2.45 7.91 -9.24
C GLY A 38 -2.32 8.33 -10.71
N ILE A 39 -1.99 7.39 -11.61
CA ILE A 39 -1.90 7.66 -13.05
C ILE A 39 -3.28 8.02 -13.62
N VAL A 40 -4.33 7.25 -13.29
CA VAL A 40 -5.69 7.52 -13.76
C VAL A 40 -6.16 8.90 -13.30
N LYS A 41 -5.99 9.23 -12.01
CA LYS A 41 -6.33 10.54 -11.47
C LYS A 41 -5.53 11.69 -12.10
N LEU A 42 -4.26 11.44 -12.42
CA LEU A 42 -3.41 12.43 -13.08
C LEU A 42 -3.85 12.70 -14.52
N THR A 43 -4.31 11.68 -15.23
CA THR A 43 -4.75 11.78 -16.64
C THR A 43 -6.20 12.22 -16.79
N ASP A 44 -7.03 12.00 -15.76
CA ASP A 44 -8.43 12.43 -15.72
C ASP A 44 -8.69 13.28 -14.46
N TRP A 45 -8.22 14.51 -14.51
CA TRP A 45 -8.35 15.46 -13.41
C TRP A 45 -9.82 15.78 -13.04
N PRO A 46 -10.77 15.96 -13.99
CA PRO A 46 -12.16 16.17 -13.63
C PRO A 46 -12.76 15.02 -12.80
N SER A 47 -12.48 13.77 -13.16
CA SER A 47 -12.92 12.59 -12.39
C SER A 47 -12.26 12.53 -11.03
N ALA A 48 -10.98 12.90 -10.92
CA ALA A 48 -10.30 12.98 -9.63
C ALA A 48 -10.96 14.01 -8.69
N LEU A 49 -11.36 15.17 -9.20
CA LEU A 49 -12.10 16.17 -8.43
C LEU A 49 -13.48 15.66 -7.98
N ALA A 50 -14.20 15.00 -8.88
CA ALA A 50 -15.52 14.44 -8.59
C ALA A 50 -15.44 13.36 -7.51
N GLU A 51 -14.41 12.50 -7.53
CA GLU A 51 -14.15 11.50 -6.51
C GLU A 51 -13.97 12.14 -5.12
N GLN A 52 -13.11 13.16 -5.01
CA GLN A 52 -12.89 13.84 -3.73
C GLN A 52 -14.16 14.54 -3.22
N ALA A 53 -14.89 15.20 -4.10
CA ALA A 53 -16.17 15.85 -3.75
C ALA A 53 -17.22 14.83 -3.28
N HIS A 54 -17.27 13.64 -3.91
CA HIS A 54 -18.16 12.54 -3.52
C HIS A 54 -17.91 12.09 -2.06
N PHE A 55 -16.64 12.06 -1.64
CA PHE A 55 -16.26 11.73 -0.26
C PHE A 55 -16.32 12.93 0.70
N GLY A 56 -16.81 14.08 0.25
CA GLY A 56 -16.92 15.29 1.08
C GLY A 56 -15.58 15.97 1.36
N MET A 57 -14.56 15.68 0.57
CA MET A 57 -13.21 16.22 0.72
C MET A 57 -13.11 17.59 0.05
N HIS A 58 -13.14 18.67 0.83
CA HIS A 58 -13.07 20.04 0.33
C HIS A 58 -11.85 20.80 0.88
N PRO A 59 -11.12 21.57 0.06
CA PRO A 59 -11.27 21.74 -1.42
C PRO A 59 -10.83 20.49 -2.18
N ALA A 60 -11.67 20.04 -3.13
CA ALA A 60 -11.43 18.78 -3.86
C ALA A 60 -10.08 18.76 -4.62
N ALA A 61 -9.68 19.90 -5.18
CA ALA A 61 -8.41 20.02 -5.92
C ALA A 61 -7.18 19.76 -5.04
N LEU A 62 -7.19 20.24 -3.78
CA LEU A 62 -6.11 19.99 -2.84
C LEU A 62 -6.00 18.50 -2.50
N TRP A 63 -7.13 17.88 -2.20
CA TRP A 63 -7.16 16.46 -1.85
C TRP A 63 -6.80 15.56 -3.03
N ALA A 64 -7.26 15.88 -4.24
CA ALA A 64 -6.87 15.16 -5.46
C ALA A 64 -5.35 15.26 -5.69
N ALA A 65 -4.77 16.46 -5.59
CA ALA A 65 -3.33 16.65 -5.74
C ALA A 65 -2.51 15.91 -4.67
N LEU A 66 -2.94 15.94 -3.41
CA LEU A 66 -2.30 15.21 -2.31
C LEU A 66 -2.38 13.69 -2.53
N THR A 67 -3.54 13.18 -2.92
CA THR A 67 -3.75 11.75 -3.23
C THR A 67 -2.79 11.30 -4.34
N ILE A 68 -2.79 11.98 -5.48
CA ILE A 68 -1.90 11.67 -6.60
C ILE A 68 -0.43 11.75 -6.16
N GLY A 69 -0.07 12.80 -5.45
CA GLY A 69 1.28 13.00 -4.94
C GLY A 69 1.75 11.85 -4.06
N VAL A 70 0.93 11.44 -3.08
CA VAL A 70 1.25 10.31 -2.19
C VAL A 70 1.30 9.00 -2.96
N GLU A 71 0.29 8.70 -3.76
CA GLU A 71 0.19 7.45 -4.52
C GLU A 71 1.39 7.25 -5.45
N LEU A 72 1.78 8.25 -6.21
CA LEU A 72 2.86 8.13 -7.19
C LEU A 72 4.25 8.21 -6.54
N THR A 73 4.49 9.21 -5.67
CA THR A 73 5.83 9.39 -5.10
C THR A 73 6.21 8.26 -4.15
N ALA A 74 5.32 7.85 -3.25
CA ALA A 74 5.62 6.79 -2.30
C ALA A 74 5.75 5.42 -3.01
N SER A 75 4.93 5.15 -4.04
CA SER A 75 5.09 3.95 -4.85
C SER A 75 6.43 3.91 -5.58
N ALA A 76 6.84 5.02 -6.20
CA ALA A 76 8.14 5.13 -6.85
C ALA A 76 9.31 4.93 -5.86
N MET A 77 9.21 5.49 -4.65
CA MET A 77 10.22 5.31 -3.59
C MET A 77 10.35 3.84 -3.15
N ILE A 78 9.23 3.12 -2.99
CA ILE A 78 9.23 1.69 -2.63
C ILE A 78 9.88 0.86 -3.76
N LEU A 79 9.53 1.11 -5.02
CA LEU A 79 10.10 0.39 -6.16
C LEU A 79 11.59 0.68 -6.34
N ALA A 80 11.99 1.93 -6.14
CA ALA A 80 13.39 2.34 -6.20
C ALA A 80 14.22 1.89 -4.97
N ASN A 81 13.59 1.27 -3.99
CA ASN A 81 14.21 0.87 -2.71
C ASN A 81 14.88 2.04 -1.96
N ARG A 82 14.28 3.23 -2.03
CA ARG A 82 14.78 4.46 -1.38
C ARG A 82 13.77 4.99 -0.38
N PHE A 83 14.24 5.27 0.84
CA PHE A 83 13.39 5.77 1.93
C PHE A 83 12.12 4.92 2.16
N VAL A 84 12.27 3.59 2.06
CA VAL A 84 11.15 2.64 2.08
C VAL A 84 10.28 2.79 3.33
N TRP A 85 10.89 3.05 4.49
CA TRP A 85 10.18 3.27 5.75
C TRP A 85 9.23 4.48 5.69
N LEU A 86 9.69 5.57 5.05
CA LEU A 86 8.88 6.78 4.89
C LEU A 86 7.73 6.56 3.90
N ALA A 87 8.06 5.99 2.74
CA ALA A 87 7.07 5.69 1.70
C ALA A 87 5.99 4.69 2.17
N ALA A 88 6.40 3.65 2.88
CA ALA A 88 5.50 2.68 3.48
C ALA A 88 4.61 3.32 4.57
N GLY A 89 5.16 4.23 5.37
CA GLY A 89 4.39 5.02 6.32
C GLY A 89 3.35 5.92 5.64
N MET A 90 3.74 6.61 4.56
CA MET A 90 2.83 7.45 3.77
C MET A 90 1.68 6.63 3.18
N LEU A 91 1.97 5.55 2.44
CA LEU A 91 0.92 4.70 1.85
C LEU A 91 0.09 3.98 2.90
N GLY A 92 0.70 3.45 3.95
CA GLY A 92 -0.04 2.78 5.02
C GLY A 92 -1.03 3.71 5.72
N THR A 93 -0.61 4.92 6.07
CA THR A 93 -1.48 5.94 6.68
C THR A 93 -2.57 6.38 5.70
N PHE A 94 -2.21 6.66 4.45
CA PHE A 94 -3.15 7.01 3.40
C PHE A 94 -4.21 5.91 3.20
N THR A 95 -3.79 4.64 3.16
CA THR A 95 -4.66 3.48 2.99
C THR A 95 -5.69 3.36 4.12
N LEU A 96 -5.25 3.51 5.37
CA LEU A 96 -6.15 3.47 6.52
C LEU A 96 -7.13 4.65 6.51
N PHE A 97 -6.65 5.85 6.15
CA PHE A 97 -7.50 7.02 6.00
C PHE A 97 -8.56 6.79 4.91
N ALA A 98 -8.16 6.34 3.72
CA ALA A 98 -9.07 6.03 2.62
C ALA A 98 -10.10 4.96 3.01
N ALA A 99 -9.68 3.92 3.75
CA ALA A 99 -10.58 2.89 4.26
C ALA A 99 -11.67 3.48 5.17
N CYS A 100 -11.31 4.38 6.08
CA CYS A 100 -12.25 5.04 6.98
C CYS A 100 -13.23 5.97 6.24
N VAL A 101 -12.78 6.60 5.17
CA VAL A 101 -13.62 7.52 4.38
C VAL A 101 -14.55 6.78 3.43
N ALA A 102 -14.00 5.81 2.68
CA ALA A 102 -14.74 5.13 1.61
C ALA A 102 -15.54 3.90 2.08
N ASN A 103 -15.04 3.17 3.08
CA ASN A 103 -15.61 1.88 3.50
C ASN A 103 -16.25 1.94 4.90
N ARG A 104 -17.21 2.84 5.07
CA ARG A 104 -17.90 3.07 6.37
C ARG A 104 -18.95 1.99 6.66
N PHE A 105 -18.54 0.73 6.81
CA PHE A 105 -19.42 -0.42 7.00
C PHE A 105 -20.29 -0.31 8.27
N TRP A 106 -19.89 0.50 9.25
CA TRP A 106 -20.64 0.69 10.50
C TRP A 106 -21.95 1.47 10.35
N VAL A 107 -22.13 2.18 9.22
CA VAL A 107 -23.39 2.91 8.93
C VAL A 107 -24.26 2.18 7.89
N LEU A 108 -23.80 1.05 7.36
CA LEU A 108 -24.48 0.26 6.33
C LEU A 108 -25.17 -0.96 6.92
N GLN A 109 -26.06 -1.60 6.14
CA GLN A 109 -26.78 -2.82 6.53
C GLN A 109 -26.79 -3.85 5.40
N GLY A 110 -27.08 -5.10 5.74
CA GLY A 110 -27.23 -6.19 4.77
C GLY A 110 -25.95 -6.46 3.96
N ALA A 111 -26.13 -6.72 2.67
CA ALA A 111 -25.03 -7.08 1.75
C ALA A 111 -24.02 -5.95 1.59
N GLU A 112 -24.45 -4.71 1.54
CA GLU A 112 -23.56 -3.54 1.43
C GLU A 112 -22.62 -3.42 2.62
N ARG A 113 -23.12 -3.68 3.83
CA ARG A 113 -22.26 -3.71 5.04
C ARG A 113 -21.17 -4.76 4.93
N PHE A 114 -21.51 -5.95 4.46
CA PHE A 114 -20.54 -7.02 4.30
C PHE A 114 -19.45 -6.66 3.29
N GLN A 115 -19.83 -6.13 2.14
CA GLN A 115 -18.88 -5.70 1.11
C GLN A 115 -17.96 -4.58 1.60
N ALA A 116 -18.52 -3.55 2.24
CA ALA A 116 -17.74 -2.45 2.80
C ALA A 116 -16.81 -2.90 3.93
N ALA A 117 -17.25 -3.84 4.79
CA ALA A 117 -16.41 -4.43 5.83
C ALA A 117 -15.26 -5.22 5.22
N ASN A 118 -15.53 -6.05 4.20
CA ASN A 118 -14.48 -6.80 3.50
C ASN A 118 -13.42 -5.85 2.91
N ALA A 119 -13.87 -4.84 2.16
CA ALA A 119 -12.98 -3.83 1.58
C ALA A 119 -12.18 -3.07 2.67
N PHE A 120 -12.80 -2.73 3.81
CA PHE A 120 -12.09 -2.11 4.93
C PHE A 120 -10.95 -2.99 5.45
N PHE A 121 -11.21 -4.27 5.71
CA PHE A 121 -10.19 -5.18 6.20
C PHE A 121 -9.12 -5.53 5.15
N GLU A 122 -9.45 -5.51 3.86
CA GLU A 122 -8.46 -5.57 2.77
C GLU A 122 -7.47 -4.40 2.85
N HIS A 123 -7.95 -3.19 3.10
CA HIS A 123 -7.09 -2.01 3.30
C HIS A 123 -6.23 -2.13 4.56
N VAL A 124 -6.78 -2.68 5.65
CA VAL A 124 -6.00 -2.98 6.87
C VAL A 124 -4.89 -3.99 6.55
N GLY A 125 -5.19 -5.03 5.76
CA GLY A 125 -4.20 -5.99 5.28
C GLY A 125 -3.09 -5.35 4.44
N LEU A 126 -3.44 -4.44 3.52
CA LEU A 126 -2.47 -3.65 2.74
C LEU A 126 -1.57 -2.79 3.63
N ALA A 127 -2.15 -2.12 4.64
CA ALA A 127 -1.36 -1.34 5.60
C ALA A 127 -0.38 -2.23 6.37
N GLY A 128 -0.79 -3.45 6.78
CA GLY A 128 0.09 -4.47 7.34
C GLY A 128 1.21 -4.87 6.37
N GLY A 129 0.91 -5.01 5.08
CA GLY A 129 1.90 -5.27 4.03
C GLY A 129 2.96 -4.16 3.94
N PHE A 130 2.56 -2.89 4.04
CA PHE A 130 3.50 -1.76 4.08
C PHE A 130 4.41 -1.80 5.31
N VAL A 131 3.90 -2.16 6.48
CA VAL A 131 4.73 -2.36 7.68
C VAL A 131 5.77 -3.46 7.44
N LEU A 132 5.37 -4.59 6.87
CA LEU A 132 6.30 -5.68 6.55
C LEU A 132 7.38 -5.25 5.57
N VAL A 133 7.04 -4.53 4.51
CA VAL A 133 8.02 -4.01 3.54
C VAL A 133 9.02 -3.07 4.21
N ALA A 134 8.57 -2.19 5.10
CA ALA A 134 9.46 -1.30 5.86
C ALA A 134 10.40 -2.08 6.77
N LEU A 135 9.90 -3.07 7.50
CA LEU A 135 10.69 -3.92 8.41
C LEU A 135 11.77 -4.70 7.65
N VAL A 136 11.41 -5.28 6.51
CA VAL A 136 12.36 -6.05 5.70
C VAL A 136 13.42 -5.15 5.09
N ALA A 137 13.05 -4.00 4.55
CA ALA A 137 13.99 -3.03 4.00
C ALA A 137 14.99 -2.52 5.06
N GLU A 138 14.52 -2.29 6.29
CA GLU A 138 15.36 -1.85 7.39
C GLU A 138 16.32 -2.96 7.86
N ARG A 139 15.88 -4.22 7.92
CA ARG A 139 16.76 -5.35 8.25
C ARG A 139 17.89 -5.48 7.24
N ALA A 140 17.57 -5.51 5.94
CA ALA A 140 18.56 -5.58 4.88
C ALA A 140 19.58 -4.41 4.95
N ARG A 141 19.11 -3.20 5.30
CA ARG A 141 20.00 -2.04 5.47
C ARG A 141 20.97 -2.19 6.64
N ARG A 142 20.54 -2.80 7.74
CA ARG A 142 21.38 -3.03 8.93
C ARG A 142 22.45 -4.09 8.67
N GLU A 143 22.10 -5.17 7.99
CA GLU A 143 23.05 -6.21 7.59
C GLU A 143 24.18 -5.68 6.68
N TYR A 144 23.86 -4.74 5.80
CA TYR A 144 24.84 -4.09 4.91
C TYR A 144 25.81 -3.13 5.62
N ARG A 145 25.50 -2.73 6.86
CA ARG A 145 26.31 -1.78 7.63
C ARG A 145 27.28 -2.46 8.62
N GLN A 146 27.15 -3.76 8.81
CA GLN A 146 28.02 -4.59 9.65
C GLN A 146 29.15 -5.21 8.82
#